data_5f5cee9b570af4c50d2d37ba0eb4dc77
#
_entry.id   5f5cee9b570af4c50d2d37ba0eb4dc77
#
_cell.length_a   1.000
_cell.length_b   1.000
_cell.length_c   1.000
_cell.angle_alpha   90.00
_cell.angle_beta   90.00
_cell.angle_gamma   90.00
#
_symmetry.space_group_name_H-M   'P 1'
#
loop_
_entity.id
_entity.type
_entity.pdbx_description
1 polymer ?
#
loop_
_entity_poly.entity_id
_entity_poly.type
_entity_poly.pdbx_seq_one_letter_code
_entity_poly.pdbx_strand_id
1 'polypeptide(L)'
;DTSQPGKYPITATVTDSAGNQTSWDLTVTVVDKLPTYTDDKPRLAFSDFADAYGGANKRLGIDVSKWQGTIDFEAVRDAGCEFVIMRIGHSRSGIEMDEYYRVNMQAAKAAGLDVGVYFYTTANSEQAVRKEAQWIARNLDGAKLDFPVVFDWESFSNFQKYSMSIHDLNQLFEVFAEEMQEQGYSAMLYGSKNYLNNFWYPQKKHPVWLAHYTDQTDYAGDYAIWQMSCRGRI
;
A
#
# COMPACT_ATOMS: atom_id res chain seq x y z
N ASP A 1 5.04 30.35 7.25
CA ASP A 1 4.67 30.37 5.84
C ASP A 1 5.37 29.19 5.15
N THR A 2 4.61 28.20 4.70
CA THR A 2 5.09 27.01 4.00
C THR A 2 4.97 27.12 2.48
N SER A 3 4.80 28.33 1.95
CA SER A 3 4.70 28.57 0.50
C SER A 3 6.05 28.45 -0.23
N GLN A 4 7.15 28.46 0.50
CA GLN A 4 8.49 28.34 -0.06
C GLN A 4 9.18 27.07 0.45
N PRO A 5 9.96 26.37 -0.39
CA PRO A 5 10.80 25.28 0.04
C PRO A 5 11.81 25.72 1.09
N GLY A 6 12.05 24.88 2.08
CA GLY A 6 12.97 25.19 3.16
C GLY A 6 12.77 24.32 4.39
N LYS A 7 13.62 24.57 5.40
CA LYS A 7 13.51 23.94 6.71
C LYS A 7 12.98 24.95 7.71
N TYR A 8 11.89 24.63 8.34
CA TYR A 8 11.17 25.49 9.28
C TYR A 8 11.22 24.87 10.67
N PRO A 9 11.95 25.47 11.62
CA PRO A 9 11.90 25.04 13.02
C PRO A 9 10.54 25.39 13.61
N ILE A 10 9.96 24.46 14.34
CA ILE A 10 8.68 24.62 15.05
C ILE A 10 8.86 24.12 16.48
N THR A 11 8.42 24.91 17.44
CA THR A 11 8.30 24.45 18.82
C THR A 11 6.83 24.12 19.11
N ALA A 12 6.55 22.86 19.40
CA ALA A 12 5.23 22.42 19.86
C ALA A 12 5.21 22.42 21.38
N THR A 13 4.27 23.12 21.99
CA THR A 13 4.10 23.18 23.45
C THR A 13 2.73 22.63 23.83
N VAL A 14 2.73 21.69 24.75
CA VAL A 14 1.51 21.16 25.38
C VAL A 14 1.43 21.68 26.81
N THR A 15 0.26 22.16 27.20
CA THR A 15 -0.04 22.62 28.55
C THR A 15 -1.14 21.74 29.13
N ASP A 16 -0.93 21.17 30.33
CA ASP A 16 -1.96 20.42 31.03
C ASP A 16 -2.96 21.33 31.76
N SER A 17 -4.00 20.76 32.34
CA SER A 17 -5.02 21.52 33.08
C SER A 17 -4.51 22.16 34.38
N ALA A 18 -3.33 21.78 34.86
CA ALA A 18 -2.66 22.36 36.03
C ALA A 18 -1.68 23.49 35.63
N GLY A 19 -1.51 23.75 34.33
CA GLY A 19 -0.63 24.79 33.80
C GLY A 19 0.82 24.32 33.57
N ASN A 20 1.13 23.04 33.76
CA ASN A 20 2.46 22.51 33.44
C ASN A 20 2.66 22.45 31.92
N GLN A 21 3.86 22.81 31.46
CA GLN A 21 4.18 22.86 30.05
C GLN A 21 5.33 21.90 29.70
N THR A 22 5.20 21.26 28.55
CA THR A 22 6.27 20.51 27.90
C THR A 22 6.36 20.95 26.44
N SER A 23 7.59 21.17 25.96
CA SER A 23 7.85 21.61 24.60
C SER A 23 8.80 20.68 23.88
N TRP A 24 8.57 20.52 22.54
CA TRP A 24 9.45 19.79 21.62
C TRP A 24 9.80 20.69 20.44
N ASP A 25 11.07 20.67 20.07
CA ASP A 25 11.52 21.32 18.84
C ASP A 25 11.47 20.32 17.69
N LEU A 26 10.77 20.70 16.64
CA LEU A 26 10.58 19.94 15.41
C LEU A 26 11.15 20.74 14.24
N THR A 27 11.54 20.06 13.17
CA THR A 27 11.88 20.71 11.90
C THR A 27 10.95 20.21 10.81
N VAL A 28 10.13 21.09 10.27
CA VAL A 28 9.33 20.82 9.07
C VAL A 28 10.16 21.15 7.84
N THR A 29 10.29 20.21 6.94
CA THR A 29 10.95 20.42 5.64
C THR A 29 9.88 20.57 4.58
N VAL A 30 9.84 21.75 3.94
CA VAL A 30 9.00 21.99 2.76
C VAL A 30 9.84 21.78 1.52
N VAL A 31 9.33 21.01 0.58
CA VAL A 31 10.00 20.70 -0.70
C VAL A 31 9.10 21.07 -1.87
N ASP A 32 9.67 21.52 -2.97
CA ASP A 32 8.93 21.83 -4.20
C ASP A 32 8.25 20.59 -4.77
N LYS A 33 8.91 19.46 -4.65
CA LYS A 33 8.45 18.19 -5.17
C LYS A 33 8.89 17.07 -4.24
N LEU A 34 7.97 16.17 -3.94
CA LEU A 34 8.33 14.95 -3.23
C LEU A 34 9.30 14.12 -4.07
N PRO A 35 10.28 13.46 -3.43
CA PRO A 35 11.15 12.54 -4.13
C PRO A 35 10.31 11.48 -4.84
N THR A 36 10.51 11.35 -6.15
CA THR A 36 9.94 10.25 -6.92
C THR A 36 10.95 9.12 -6.93
N TYR A 37 10.48 7.92 -6.66
CA TYR A 37 11.30 6.73 -6.75
C TYR A 37 11.05 6.10 -8.12
N THR A 38 12.11 5.90 -8.90
CA THR A 38 12.06 5.14 -10.15
C THR A 38 12.93 3.91 -9.99
N ASP A 39 12.41 2.75 -10.38
CA ASP A 39 13.21 1.55 -10.50
C ASP A 39 13.87 1.56 -11.89
N ASP A 40 15.13 1.97 -11.94
CA ASP A 40 15.92 2.05 -13.19
C ASP A 40 16.67 0.73 -13.48
N LYS A 41 16.56 -0.26 -12.59
CA LYS A 41 17.22 -1.56 -12.78
C LYS A 41 16.60 -2.35 -13.95
N PRO A 42 17.37 -3.23 -14.59
CA PRO A 42 16.84 -4.19 -15.56
C PRO A 42 15.71 -5.02 -14.94
N ARG A 43 14.82 -5.55 -15.78
CA ARG A 43 13.80 -6.49 -15.32
C ARG A 43 14.46 -7.69 -14.65
N LEU A 44 14.02 -7.99 -13.43
CA LEU A 44 14.50 -9.11 -12.64
C LEU A 44 13.74 -10.38 -13.04
N ALA A 45 14.44 -11.43 -13.45
CA ALA A 45 13.81 -12.73 -13.62
C ALA A 45 13.40 -13.28 -12.26
N PHE A 46 12.24 -13.93 -12.19
CA PHE A 46 11.73 -14.45 -10.92
C PHE A 46 12.63 -15.56 -10.35
N SER A 47 13.26 -16.37 -11.21
CA SER A 47 14.26 -17.35 -10.80
C SER A 47 15.44 -16.72 -10.06
N ASP A 48 16.01 -15.64 -10.62
CA ASP A 48 17.14 -14.94 -10.00
C ASP A 48 16.72 -14.30 -8.66
N PHE A 49 15.48 -13.81 -8.60
CA PHE A 49 14.88 -13.28 -7.38
C PHE A 49 14.70 -14.39 -6.33
N ALA A 50 14.18 -15.55 -6.73
CA ALA A 50 13.99 -16.70 -5.85
C ALA A 50 15.31 -17.21 -5.28
N ASP A 51 16.36 -17.29 -6.09
CA ASP A 51 17.70 -17.69 -5.68
C ASP A 51 18.32 -16.68 -4.69
N ALA A 52 18.11 -15.38 -4.91
CA ALA A 52 18.71 -14.34 -4.09
C ALA A 52 17.97 -14.09 -2.76
N TYR A 53 16.64 -14.23 -2.75
CA TYR A 53 15.79 -13.80 -1.64
C TYR A 53 14.92 -14.90 -1.03
N GLY A 54 14.84 -16.05 -1.64
CA GLY A 54 14.16 -17.23 -1.10
C GLY A 54 14.77 -17.72 0.22
N GLY A 55 14.06 -18.57 0.94
CA GLY A 55 14.55 -19.18 2.18
C GLY A 55 13.43 -19.64 3.10
N ALA A 56 13.77 -20.46 4.08
CA ALA A 56 12.83 -21.22 4.92
C ALA A 56 11.74 -20.39 5.66
N ASN A 57 11.95 -19.09 5.85
CA ASN A 57 11.02 -18.21 6.55
C ASN A 57 10.53 -17.04 5.69
N LYS A 58 10.61 -17.19 4.37
CA LYS A 58 10.17 -16.15 3.42
C LYS A 58 9.28 -16.77 2.39
N ARG A 59 8.27 -16.05 1.99
CA ARG A 59 7.38 -16.39 0.89
C ARG A 59 7.61 -15.43 -0.26
N LEU A 60 7.65 -15.96 -1.46
CA LEU A 60 7.88 -15.19 -2.68
C LEU A 60 6.57 -15.04 -3.44
N GLY A 61 6.31 -13.83 -3.92
CA GLY A 61 5.08 -13.52 -4.63
C GLY A 61 5.23 -12.42 -5.64
N ILE A 62 4.14 -12.16 -6.34
CA ILE A 62 4.02 -11.06 -7.29
C ILE A 62 2.79 -10.22 -6.97
N ASP A 63 2.81 -8.97 -7.39
CA ASP A 63 1.61 -8.15 -7.49
C ASP A 63 1.29 -7.83 -8.95
N VAL A 64 -0.01 -7.80 -9.28
CA VAL A 64 -0.47 -7.70 -10.66
C VAL A 64 -1.73 -6.85 -10.78
N SER A 65 -1.93 -6.30 -11.97
CA SER A 65 -3.12 -5.56 -12.35
C SER A 65 -3.40 -5.75 -13.85
N LYS A 66 -4.28 -4.96 -14.41
CA LYS A 66 -4.52 -4.95 -15.85
C LYS A 66 -3.27 -4.77 -16.73
N TRP A 67 -2.21 -4.19 -16.18
CA TRP A 67 -0.98 -3.93 -16.92
C TRP A 67 -0.20 -5.19 -17.32
N GLN A 68 -0.44 -6.31 -16.62
CA GLN A 68 0.15 -7.60 -16.93
C GLN A 68 -0.73 -8.43 -17.89
N GLY A 69 -2.00 -8.01 -18.10
CA GLY A 69 -2.94 -8.73 -18.96
C GLY A 69 -3.28 -10.12 -18.45
N THR A 70 -3.42 -11.06 -19.38
CA THR A 70 -3.64 -12.48 -19.06
C THR A 70 -2.31 -13.12 -18.65
N ILE A 71 -2.32 -13.83 -17.53
CA ILE A 71 -1.14 -14.43 -16.91
C ILE A 71 -1.31 -15.94 -16.87
N ASP A 72 -0.25 -16.65 -17.21
CA ASP A 72 -0.13 -18.10 -16.98
C ASP A 72 0.31 -18.35 -15.53
N PHE A 73 -0.67 -18.52 -14.63
CA PHE A 73 -0.39 -18.72 -13.21
C PHE A 73 0.18 -20.10 -12.87
N GLU A 74 0.05 -21.09 -13.75
CA GLU A 74 0.75 -22.35 -13.60
C GLU A 74 2.27 -22.16 -13.80
N ALA A 75 2.66 -21.45 -14.85
CA ALA A 75 4.06 -21.07 -15.05
C ALA A 75 4.60 -20.18 -13.92
N VAL A 76 3.79 -19.26 -13.39
CA VAL A 76 4.14 -18.41 -12.23
C VAL A 76 4.43 -19.26 -10.99
N ARG A 77 3.56 -20.22 -10.67
CA ARG A 77 3.77 -21.18 -9.57
C ARG A 77 5.01 -22.02 -9.79
N ASP A 78 5.18 -22.56 -11.00
CA ASP A 78 6.29 -23.47 -11.34
C ASP A 78 7.65 -22.72 -11.30
N ALA A 79 7.65 -21.41 -11.46
CA ALA A 79 8.82 -20.56 -11.22
C ALA A 79 9.14 -20.34 -9.73
N GLY A 80 8.33 -20.89 -8.81
CA GLY A 80 8.53 -20.80 -7.37
C GLY A 80 7.74 -19.67 -6.67
N CYS A 81 6.79 -19.03 -7.37
CA CYS A 81 5.89 -18.07 -6.77
C CYS A 81 4.85 -18.79 -5.89
N GLU A 82 4.61 -18.25 -4.69
CA GLU A 82 3.71 -18.86 -3.70
C GLU A 82 2.41 -18.06 -3.53
N PHE A 83 2.42 -16.77 -3.85
CA PHE A 83 1.24 -15.90 -3.71
C PHE A 83 1.17 -14.81 -4.77
N VAL A 84 -0.02 -14.30 -4.98
CA VAL A 84 -0.27 -13.13 -5.83
C VAL A 84 -1.21 -12.17 -5.14
N ILE A 85 -0.87 -10.87 -5.16
CA ILE A 85 -1.77 -9.79 -4.72
C ILE A 85 -2.21 -9.03 -5.97
N MET A 86 -3.51 -9.05 -6.27
CA MET A 86 -4.03 -8.48 -7.50
C MET A 86 -4.91 -7.27 -7.27
N ARG A 87 -4.87 -6.32 -8.19
CA ARG A 87 -5.75 -5.17 -8.12
C ARG A 87 -7.20 -5.60 -8.34
N ILE A 88 -8.06 -5.43 -7.31
CA ILE A 88 -9.50 -5.65 -7.48
C ILE A 88 -10.15 -4.49 -8.25
N GLY A 89 -9.65 -3.27 -8.09
CA GLY A 89 -10.19 -2.09 -8.75
C GLY A 89 -9.46 -0.81 -8.36
N HIS A 90 -10.01 0.31 -8.80
CA HIS A 90 -9.49 1.63 -8.52
C HIS A 90 -10.60 2.69 -8.50
N SER A 91 -10.26 3.91 -8.01
CA SER A 91 -11.20 5.05 -7.99
C SER A 91 -10.69 6.30 -8.72
N ARG A 92 -9.81 6.15 -9.71
CA ARG A 92 -9.22 7.31 -10.45
C ARG A 92 -10.25 8.20 -11.13
N SER A 93 -11.28 7.62 -11.71
CA SER A 93 -12.36 8.32 -12.43
C SER A 93 -13.76 7.86 -11.98
N GLY A 94 -13.84 7.27 -10.83
CA GLY A 94 -14.97 6.57 -10.26
C GLY A 94 -14.53 5.19 -9.81
N ILE A 95 -15.39 4.48 -9.07
CA ILE A 95 -15.06 3.14 -8.61
C ILE A 95 -15.23 2.17 -9.78
N GLU A 96 -14.14 1.59 -10.23
CA GLU A 96 -14.09 0.67 -11.37
C GLU A 96 -13.33 -0.61 -11.00
N MET A 97 -13.82 -1.74 -11.49
CA MET A 97 -13.11 -3.02 -11.35
C MET A 97 -11.92 -3.08 -12.31
N ASP A 98 -10.83 -3.72 -11.87
CA ASP A 98 -9.74 -4.04 -12.78
C ASP A 98 -10.20 -5.07 -13.83
N GLU A 99 -9.90 -4.79 -15.09
CA GLU A 99 -10.36 -5.58 -16.25
C GLU A 99 -10.00 -7.07 -16.14
N TYR A 100 -8.85 -7.37 -15.54
CA TYR A 100 -8.35 -8.74 -15.42
C TYR A 100 -8.57 -9.36 -14.04
N TYR A 101 -9.14 -8.63 -13.08
CA TYR A 101 -9.32 -9.12 -11.72
C TYR A 101 -9.99 -10.50 -11.65
N ARG A 102 -11.15 -10.64 -12.28
CA ARG A 102 -11.94 -11.88 -12.14
C ARG A 102 -11.25 -13.08 -12.78
N VAL A 103 -10.71 -12.91 -13.98
CA VAL A 103 -10.03 -13.99 -14.69
C VAL A 103 -8.73 -14.38 -13.98
N ASN A 104 -7.96 -13.41 -13.53
CA ASN A 104 -6.70 -13.65 -12.81
C ASN A 104 -6.95 -14.27 -11.44
N MET A 105 -7.98 -13.83 -10.70
CA MET A 105 -8.36 -14.43 -9.42
C MET A 105 -8.72 -15.92 -9.57
N GLN A 106 -9.53 -16.25 -10.57
CA GLN A 106 -9.90 -17.63 -10.85
C GLN A 106 -8.69 -18.48 -11.24
N ALA A 107 -7.85 -17.97 -12.13
CA ALA A 107 -6.68 -18.70 -12.64
C ALA A 107 -5.61 -18.91 -11.54
N ALA A 108 -5.33 -17.87 -10.72
CA ALA A 108 -4.38 -17.98 -9.62
C ALA A 108 -4.83 -19.02 -8.57
N LYS A 109 -6.11 -18.99 -8.18
CA LYS A 109 -6.68 -20.01 -7.26
C LYS A 109 -6.62 -21.42 -7.86
N ALA A 110 -6.93 -21.57 -9.15
CA ALA A 110 -6.86 -22.86 -9.84
C ALA A 110 -5.42 -23.40 -9.89
N ALA A 111 -4.44 -22.51 -10.03
CA ALA A 111 -3.02 -22.86 -9.96
C ALA A 111 -2.53 -23.19 -8.54
N GLY A 112 -3.34 -22.96 -7.50
CA GLY A 112 -2.98 -23.26 -6.11
C GLY A 112 -2.14 -22.17 -5.43
N LEU A 113 -2.11 -20.96 -5.98
CA LEU A 113 -1.46 -19.81 -5.36
C LEU A 113 -2.34 -19.22 -4.26
N ASP A 114 -1.72 -18.75 -3.18
CA ASP A 114 -2.39 -17.91 -2.20
C ASP A 114 -2.71 -16.55 -2.81
N VAL A 115 -3.87 -16.00 -2.50
CA VAL A 115 -4.37 -14.80 -3.16
C VAL A 115 -4.70 -13.67 -2.19
N GLY A 116 -4.30 -12.46 -2.56
CA GLY A 116 -4.70 -11.22 -1.94
C GLY A 116 -5.22 -10.21 -2.96
N VAL A 117 -5.78 -9.12 -2.47
CA VAL A 117 -6.24 -8.03 -3.32
C VAL A 117 -5.78 -6.67 -2.80
N TYR A 118 -5.54 -5.74 -3.72
CA TYR A 118 -5.37 -4.33 -3.40
C TYR A 118 -6.37 -3.46 -4.17
N PHE A 119 -6.72 -2.33 -3.59
CA PHE A 119 -7.55 -1.33 -4.24
C PHE A 119 -6.78 -0.01 -4.32
N TYR A 120 -6.55 0.46 -5.56
CA TYR A 120 -5.92 1.74 -5.78
C TYR A 120 -6.94 2.87 -5.60
N THR A 121 -6.80 3.60 -4.50
CA THR A 121 -7.75 4.63 -4.12
C THR A 121 -7.21 6.05 -4.33
N THR A 122 -8.11 6.96 -4.72
CA THR A 122 -7.88 8.40 -4.73
C THR A 122 -8.85 9.13 -3.79
N ALA A 123 -9.49 8.39 -2.89
CA ALA A 123 -10.43 8.95 -1.93
C ALA A 123 -9.79 10.04 -1.08
N ASN A 124 -10.55 11.09 -0.81
CA ASN A 124 -10.15 12.23 0.00
C ASN A 124 -11.17 12.55 1.11
N SER A 125 -12.04 11.61 1.42
CA SER A 125 -13.02 11.72 2.48
C SER A 125 -13.40 10.34 3.01
N GLU A 126 -13.79 10.27 4.28
CA GLU A 126 -14.27 9.04 4.91
C GLU A 126 -15.46 8.42 4.16
N GLN A 127 -16.40 9.25 3.71
CA GLN A 127 -17.55 8.77 2.96
C GLN A 127 -17.13 8.07 1.65
N ALA A 128 -16.11 8.60 0.95
CA ALA A 128 -15.60 7.97 -0.25
C ALA A 128 -14.95 6.62 0.07
N VAL A 129 -14.11 6.57 1.10
CA VAL A 129 -13.45 5.35 1.57
C VAL A 129 -14.47 4.27 1.98
N ARG A 130 -15.51 4.62 2.75
CA ARG A 130 -16.58 3.67 3.12
C ARG A 130 -17.28 3.09 1.90
N LYS A 131 -17.58 3.92 0.90
CA LYS A 131 -18.18 3.45 -0.37
C LYS A 131 -17.26 2.48 -1.12
N GLU A 132 -15.95 2.76 -1.15
CA GLU A 132 -14.94 1.89 -1.76
C GLU A 132 -14.87 0.56 -1.03
N ALA A 133 -14.74 0.55 0.29
CA ALA A 133 -14.67 -0.66 1.10
C ALA A 133 -15.91 -1.54 0.94
N GLN A 134 -17.10 -0.95 0.97
CA GLN A 134 -18.36 -1.66 0.71
C GLN A 134 -18.43 -2.21 -0.72
N TRP A 135 -17.91 -1.48 -1.70
CA TRP A 135 -17.84 -1.95 -3.07
C TRP A 135 -16.87 -3.13 -3.19
N ILE A 136 -15.70 -3.06 -2.54
CA ILE A 136 -14.73 -4.16 -2.49
C ILE A 136 -15.38 -5.41 -1.90
N ALA A 137 -15.99 -5.29 -0.73
CA ALA A 137 -16.63 -6.41 -0.04
C ALA A 137 -17.73 -7.07 -0.90
N ARG A 138 -18.59 -6.28 -1.54
CA ARG A 138 -19.61 -6.80 -2.48
C ARG A 138 -18.99 -7.54 -3.66
N ASN A 139 -17.84 -7.11 -4.16
CA ASN A 139 -17.18 -7.75 -5.31
C ASN A 139 -16.30 -8.94 -4.93
N LEU A 140 -15.88 -9.02 -3.68
CA LEU A 140 -15.30 -10.22 -3.09
C LEU A 140 -16.36 -11.31 -2.85
N ASP A 141 -17.60 -10.91 -2.57
CA ASP A 141 -18.75 -11.81 -2.42
C ASP A 141 -18.48 -12.98 -1.46
N GLY A 142 -17.89 -12.68 -0.30
CA GLY A 142 -17.50 -13.69 0.69
C GLY A 142 -16.29 -14.55 0.30
N ALA A 143 -15.60 -14.23 -0.80
CA ALA A 143 -14.39 -14.97 -1.20
C ALA A 143 -13.35 -14.96 -0.09
N LYS A 144 -12.83 -16.14 0.25
CA LYS A 144 -11.71 -16.26 1.17
C LYS A 144 -10.44 -15.72 0.51
N LEU A 145 -9.76 -14.83 1.23
CA LEU A 145 -8.44 -14.31 0.91
C LEU A 145 -7.40 -14.86 1.89
N ASP A 146 -6.17 -15.00 1.42
CA ASP A 146 -5.03 -15.46 2.24
C ASP A 146 -4.25 -14.27 2.82
N PHE A 147 -4.54 -13.06 2.35
CA PHE A 147 -3.96 -11.80 2.81
C PHE A 147 -5.05 -10.79 3.15
N PRO A 148 -4.74 -9.79 4.00
CA PRO A 148 -5.61 -8.64 4.22
C PRO A 148 -5.88 -7.89 2.91
N VAL A 149 -7.01 -7.19 2.83
CA VAL A 149 -7.31 -6.29 1.73
C VAL A 149 -6.42 -5.05 1.83
N VAL A 150 -5.70 -4.74 0.75
CA VAL A 150 -4.68 -3.69 0.78
C VAL A 150 -5.27 -2.34 0.35
N PHE A 151 -5.05 -1.33 1.19
CA PHE A 151 -5.35 0.07 0.92
C PHE A 151 -4.14 0.72 0.25
N ASP A 152 -4.26 1.05 -1.02
CA ASP A 152 -3.21 1.63 -1.85
C ASP A 152 -3.57 3.06 -2.24
N TRP A 153 -3.13 4.03 -1.42
CA TRP A 153 -3.36 5.46 -1.63
C TRP A 153 -2.05 6.17 -1.96
N GLU A 154 -1.95 6.70 -3.19
CA GLU A 154 -0.73 7.32 -3.70
C GLU A 154 -0.95 8.75 -4.26
N SER A 155 -2.09 9.38 -3.95
CA SER A 155 -2.45 10.69 -4.51
C SER A 155 -1.71 11.88 -3.90
N PHE A 156 -0.46 11.70 -3.48
CA PHE A 156 0.35 12.72 -2.80
C PHE A 156 0.57 13.99 -3.65
N SER A 157 0.61 13.87 -4.98
CA SER A 157 0.66 15.05 -5.87
C SER A 157 -0.59 15.92 -5.82
N ASN A 158 -1.71 15.39 -5.35
CA ASN A 158 -2.98 16.07 -5.20
C ASN A 158 -3.30 16.42 -3.73
N PHE A 159 -2.42 16.07 -2.80
CA PHE A 159 -2.66 16.22 -1.36
C PHE A 159 -3.12 17.63 -0.97
N GLN A 160 -2.43 18.66 -1.48
CA GLN A 160 -2.80 20.04 -1.23
C GLN A 160 -4.17 20.42 -1.82
N LYS A 161 -4.51 19.89 -3.01
CA LYS A 161 -5.82 20.12 -3.65
C LYS A 161 -6.97 19.51 -2.87
N TYR A 162 -6.72 18.47 -2.12
CA TYR A 162 -7.72 17.81 -1.29
C TYR A 162 -7.97 18.53 0.02
N SER A 163 -7.15 19.53 0.36
CA SER A 163 -7.21 20.25 1.64
C SER A 163 -7.17 19.34 2.86
N MET A 164 -6.48 18.21 2.73
CA MET A 164 -6.33 17.22 3.79
C MET A 164 -5.10 17.51 4.63
N SER A 165 -5.19 17.25 5.91
CA SER A 165 -4.04 17.13 6.80
C SER A 165 -3.46 15.72 6.76
N ILE A 166 -2.24 15.55 7.28
CA ILE A 166 -1.65 14.22 7.48
C ILE A 166 -2.52 13.37 8.43
N HIS A 167 -3.17 13.99 9.41
CA HIS A 167 -4.11 13.30 10.28
C HIS A 167 -5.31 12.76 9.49
N ASP A 168 -5.93 13.59 8.64
CA ASP A 168 -7.06 13.16 7.81
C ASP A 168 -6.67 11.98 6.90
N LEU A 169 -5.47 12.04 6.30
CA LEU A 169 -4.97 10.94 5.47
C LEU A 169 -4.90 9.62 6.27
N ASN A 170 -4.34 9.66 7.47
CA ASN A 170 -4.23 8.47 8.30
C ASN A 170 -5.61 7.99 8.78
N GLN A 171 -6.53 8.92 9.03
CA GLN A 171 -7.91 8.59 9.37
C GLN A 171 -8.64 7.85 8.23
N LEU A 172 -8.34 8.17 6.96
CA LEU A 172 -8.90 7.43 5.82
C LEU A 172 -8.55 5.94 5.88
N PHE A 173 -7.32 5.59 6.24
CA PHE A 173 -6.93 4.19 6.38
C PHE A 173 -7.62 3.51 7.57
N GLU A 174 -7.75 4.18 8.70
CA GLU A 174 -8.47 3.62 9.86
C GLU A 174 -9.94 3.35 9.52
N VAL A 175 -10.60 4.29 8.85
CA VAL A 175 -11.99 4.11 8.36
C VAL A 175 -12.10 2.95 7.37
N PHE A 176 -11.12 2.80 6.48
CA PHE A 176 -11.08 1.65 5.57
C PHE A 176 -10.98 0.34 6.33
N ALA A 177 -10.07 0.29 7.32
CA ALA A 177 -9.82 -0.92 8.09
C ALA A 177 -11.04 -1.32 8.95
N GLU A 178 -11.72 -0.34 9.55
CA GLU A 178 -12.96 -0.56 10.29
C GLU A 178 -14.06 -1.12 9.40
N GLU A 179 -14.30 -0.48 8.25
CA GLU A 179 -15.33 -0.90 7.30
C GLU A 179 -15.04 -2.30 6.74
N MET A 180 -13.78 -2.59 6.40
CA MET A 180 -13.39 -3.94 5.94
C MET A 180 -13.59 -4.98 7.04
N GLN A 181 -13.29 -4.65 8.30
CA GLN A 181 -13.53 -5.55 9.44
C GLN A 181 -15.02 -5.84 9.63
N GLU A 182 -15.90 -4.86 9.47
CA GLU A 182 -17.36 -5.06 9.52
C GLU A 182 -17.84 -6.01 8.41
N GLN A 183 -17.13 -6.03 7.28
CA GLN A 183 -17.40 -6.93 6.15
C GLN A 183 -16.70 -8.30 6.27
N GLY A 184 -15.99 -8.56 7.38
CA GLY A 184 -15.32 -9.83 7.65
C GLY A 184 -13.92 -9.97 7.05
N TYR A 185 -13.29 -8.87 6.63
CA TYR A 185 -11.93 -8.83 6.09
C TYR A 185 -11.00 -8.01 6.97
N SER A 186 -9.74 -8.37 7.03
CA SER A 186 -8.70 -7.51 7.61
C SER A 186 -8.11 -6.57 6.56
N ALA A 187 -7.47 -5.49 7.01
CA ALA A 187 -6.86 -4.49 6.15
C ALA A 187 -5.34 -4.43 6.31
N MET A 188 -4.65 -4.02 5.23
CA MET A 188 -3.21 -3.79 5.19
C MET A 188 -2.94 -2.44 4.54
N LEU A 189 -1.97 -1.69 5.06
CA LEU A 189 -1.54 -0.42 4.48
C LEU A 189 -0.40 -0.66 3.49
N TYR A 190 -0.54 -0.16 2.24
CA TYR A 190 0.56 -0.08 1.29
C TYR A 190 1.17 1.32 1.29
N GLY A 191 2.50 1.37 1.16
CA GLY A 191 3.19 2.64 0.99
C GLY A 191 4.66 2.48 0.61
N SER A 192 5.17 3.46 -0.15
CA SER A 192 6.61 3.54 -0.34
C SER A 192 7.31 3.93 0.97
N LYS A 193 8.57 3.51 1.13
CA LYS A 193 9.39 3.87 2.29
C LYS A 193 9.33 5.37 2.60
N ASN A 194 9.41 6.22 1.55
CA ASN A 194 9.36 7.66 1.74
C ASN A 194 8.04 8.13 2.35
N TYR A 195 6.92 7.59 1.87
CA TYR A 195 5.60 7.97 2.39
C TYR A 195 5.31 7.36 3.75
N LEU A 196 5.75 6.14 4.00
CA LEU A 196 5.65 5.51 5.34
C LEU A 196 6.43 6.28 6.40
N ASN A 197 7.57 6.88 6.04
CA ASN A 197 8.38 7.65 6.98
C ASN A 197 7.88 9.09 7.20
N ASN A 198 7.09 9.66 6.28
CA ASN A 198 6.80 11.09 6.30
C ASN A 198 5.32 11.45 6.36
N PHE A 199 4.42 10.54 5.99
CA PHE A 199 2.98 10.83 5.88
C PHE A 199 2.11 9.81 6.62
N TRP A 200 2.51 8.55 6.65
CA TRP A 200 1.77 7.51 7.33
C TRP A 200 2.22 7.37 8.78
N TYR A 201 1.27 7.03 9.67
CA TYR A 201 1.53 6.63 11.05
C TYR A 201 1.06 5.18 11.26
N PRO A 202 1.79 4.19 10.72
CA PRO A 202 1.34 2.79 10.76
C PRO A 202 1.10 2.32 12.19
N GLN A 203 -0.10 1.85 12.44
CA GLN A 203 -0.48 1.27 13.73
C GLN A 203 -0.09 -0.21 13.76
N LYS A 204 0.48 -0.69 14.88
CA LYS A 204 0.91 -2.10 15.01
C LYS A 204 -0.19 -3.13 14.80
N LYS A 205 -1.46 -2.73 14.93
CA LYS A 205 -2.62 -3.60 14.70
C LYS A 205 -2.85 -3.93 13.22
N HIS A 206 -2.26 -3.17 12.31
CA HIS A 206 -2.41 -3.35 10.87
C HIS A 206 -1.06 -3.67 10.23
N PRO A 207 -0.96 -4.73 9.42
CA PRO A 207 0.26 -5.03 8.69
C PRO A 207 0.53 -3.96 7.62
N VAL A 208 1.80 -3.83 7.26
CA VAL A 208 2.28 -2.91 6.24
C VAL A 208 2.85 -3.70 5.06
N TRP A 209 2.53 -3.26 3.85
CA TRP A 209 3.20 -3.64 2.63
C TRP A 209 4.11 -2.50 2.19
N LEU A 210 5.41 -2.68 2.43
CA LEU A 210 6.45 -1.71 2.12
C LEU A 210 6.84 -1.78 0.64
N ALA A 211 6.81 -0.66 -0.08
CA ALA A 211 7.48 -0.52 -1.37
C ALA A 211 8.83 0.19 -1.18
N HIS A 212 9.91 -0.51 -1.50
CA HIS A 212 11.26 0.04 -1.50
C HIS A 212 12.10 -0.74 -2.52
N TYR A 213 12.31 -0.15 -3.70
CA TYR A 213 12.96 -0.80 -4.84
C TYR A 213 14.47 -0.81 -4.69
N THR A 214 14.97 -1.78 -3.95
CA THR A 214 16.37 -1.94 -3.57
C THR A 214 16.65 -3.39 -3.19
N ASP A 215 17.91 -3.77 -3.16
CA ASP A 215 18.35 -5.12 -2.76
C ASP A 215 18.31 -5.33 -1.25
N GLN A 216 18.35 -4.23 -0.47
CA GLN A 216 18.27 -4.25 1.00
C GLN A 216 17.51 -3.02 1.47
N THR A 217 16.46 -3.23 2.27
CA THR A 217 15.73 -2.11 2.83
C THR A 217 16.33 -1.67 4.16
N ASP A 218 16.39 -0.35 4.34
CA ASP A 218 16.75 0.33 5.58
C ASP A 218 15.52 0.98 6.22
N TYR A 219 14.32 0.54 5.86
CA TYR A 219 13.10 0.96 6.54
C TYR A 219 13.09 0.43 7.97
N ALA A 220 12.96 1.33 8.95
CA ALA A 220 13.05 1.00 10.37
C ALA A 220 11.71 0.55 10.99
N GLY A 221 10.60 0.73 10.28
CA GLY A 221 9.28 0.31 10.74
C GLY A 221 9.00 -1.17 10.49
N ASP A 222 7.96 -1.70 11.12
CA ASP A 222 7.50 -3.06 10.91
C ASP A 222 6.81 -3.18 9.54
N TYR A 223 7.04 -4.28 8.82
CA TYR A 223 6.34 -4.63 7.59
C TYR A 223 6.15 -6.13 7.47
N ALA A 224 5.05 -6.53 6.84
CA ALA A 224 4.72 -7.93 6.57
C ALA A 224 5.12 -8.35 5.15
N ILE A 225 5.04 -7.43 4.20
CA ILE A 225 5.40 -7.64 2.80
C ILE A 225 6.36 -6.53 2.36
N TRP A 226 7.32 -6.91 1.52
CA TRP A 226 8.24 -5.96 0.90
C TRP A 226 8.20 -6.12 -0.63
N GLN A 227 7.73 -5.08 -1.32
CA GLN A 227 7.83 -4.94 -2.77
C GLN A 227 9.20 -4.36 -3.11
N MET A 228 10.08 -5.21 -3.57
CA MET A 228 11.48 -4.82 -3.83
C MET A 228 11.72 -4.34 -5.27
N SER A 229 10.78 -4.56 -6.17
CA SER A 229 10.86 -4.12 -7.57
C SER A 229 9.46 -4.03 -8.19
N CYS A 230 9.28 -3.12 -9.14
CA CYS A 230 8.10 -3.04 -10.00
C CYS A 230 8.38 -3.59 -11.43
N ARG A 231 9.51 -4.27 -11.65
CA ARG A 231 10.01 -4.68 -12.98
C ARG A 231 10.34 -6.17 -13.07
N GLY A 232 9.58 -7.01 -12.35
CA GLY A 232 9.72 -8.46 -12.46
C GLY A 232 9.33 -9.02 -13.82
N ARG A 233 9.83 -10.21 -14.14
CA ARG A 233 9.41 -11.06 -15.27
C ARG A 233 9.45 -12.52 -14.85
N ILE A 234 8.54 -13.29 -15.38
CA ILE A 234 8.51 -14.76 -15.34
C ILE A 234 8.74 -15.27 -16.73
#